data_8881329279859eaa5ae216261db5b1ca
#
_entry.id   8881329279859eaa5ae216261db5b1ca
#
_cell.length_a   1.000
_cell.length_b   1.000
_cell.length_c   1.000
_cell.angle_alpha   90.00
_cell.angle_beta   90.00
_cell.angle_gamma   90.00
#
_symmetry.space_group_name_H-M   'P 1'
#
loop_
_entity.id
_entity.type
_entity.pdbx_description
1 polymer ?
#
loop_
_entity_poly.entity_id
_entity_poly.type
_entity_poly.pdbx_seq_one_letter_code
_entity_poly.pdbx_strand_id
1 'polypeptide(L)'
;METAGKGVSVNKEALVQVAEEVRRATGLPVGWRDVERTLGALRATRDLWEAVRLSRVPLRFLVPIWECLARRGLLRVEEGLDLLAEVPAPRPGEAACPACEGRGLVGERLPGRAAERFLAWAKERPEAIQDFDQGYVTPESTLARVALAWNWGGLEGKEVLVLGDDDLTGLAAALTGLPKRVVVLDADPRIVRFLERAAKAEGLPLEAHVHDLREPLPEAWVHAFHTFFTDPVEGPLGLQAFVGRGLLALEGEGCAGYVGLTHVEASLAKWADFQPDALRRA
;
A
#
# COMPACT_ATOMS: atom_id res chain seq x y z
N MET A 1 -22.39 -15.61 -31.82
CA MET A 1 -21.25 -16.20 -31.10
C MET A 1 -20.14 -15.16 -31.11
N GLU A 2 -20.19 -14.26 -30.16
CA GLU A 2 -19.15 -13.24 -29.99
C GLU A 2 -18.00 -13.90 -29.18
N THR A 3 -16.84 -13.96 -29.78
CA THR A 3 -15.60 -14.33 -29.10
C THR A 3 -15.24 -13.21 -28.16
N ALA A 4 -15.56 -13.38 -26.87
CA ALA A 4 -15.02 -12.53 -25.82
C ALA A 4 -13.48 -12.59 -25.92
N GLY A 5 -12.87 -11.50 -26.37
CA GLY A 5 -11.43 -11.34 -26.43
C GLY A 5 -10.88 -11.49 -25.02
N LYS A 6 -9.94 -12.44 -24.83
CA LYS A 6 -9.18 -12.56 -23.58
C LYS A 6 -8.47 -11.23 -23.37
N GLY A 7 -8.89 -10.47 -22.34
CA GLY A 7 -8.24 -9.24 -21.95
C GLY A 7 -6.73 -9.49 -21.73
N VAL A 8 -5.90 -8.57 -22.22
CA VAL A 8 -4.46 -8.63 -22.04
C VAL A 8 -4.17 -8.31 -20.57
N SER A 9 -3.63 -9.28 -19.82
CA SER A 9 -3.20 -9.04 -18.45
C SER A 9 -1.91 -8.20 -18.43
N VAL A 10 -1.94 -7.07 -17.74
CA VAL A 10 -0.79 -6.16 -17.60
C VAL A 10 -0.09 -6.46 -16.29
N ASN A 11 1.14 -6.96 -16.36
CA ASN A 11 2.02 -7.20 -15.21
C ASN A 11 2.93 -5.98 -14.93
N LYS A 12 3.69 -6.02 -13.81
CA LYS A 12 4.62 -4.95 -13.41
C LYS A 12 5.63 -4.60 -14.52
N GLU A 13 6.14 -5.60 -15.23
CA GLU A 13 7.11 -5.40 -16.33
C GLU A 13 6.50 -4.55 -17.46
N ALA A 14 5.25 -4.80 -17.82
CA ALA A 14 4.53 -4.00 -18.80
C ALA A 14 4.33 -2.55 -18.33
N LEU A 15 4.05 -2.34 -17.04
CA LEU A 15 3.95 -0.99 -16.44
C LEU A 15 5.28 -0.23 -16.53
N VAL A 16 6.39 -0.92 -16.20
CA VAL A 16 7.73 -0.35 -16.31
C VAL A 16 8.05 0.02 -17.76
N GLN A 17 7.75 -0.85 -18.72
CA GLN A 17 7.96 -0.58 -20.15
C GLN A 17 7.17 0.64 -20.65
N VAL A 18 5.92 0.81 -20.21
CA VAL A 18 5.11 2.01 -20.52
C VAL A 18 5.77 3.26 -19.93
N ALA A 19 6.17 3.22 -18.66
CA ALA A 19 6.82 4.34 -18.00
C ALA A 19 8.13 4.74 -18.70
N GLU A 20 8.97 3.78 -19.09
CA GLU A 20 10.21 4.01 -19.83
C GLU A 20 9.98 4.60 -21.22
N GLU A 21 8.96 4.13 -21.93
CA GLU A 21 8.58 4.68 -23.24
C GLU A 21 8.16 6.14 -23.12
N VAL A 22 7.33 6.45 -22.13
CA VAL A 22 6.89 7.83 -21.86
C VAL A 22 8.08 8.71 -21.45
N ARG A 23 8.96 8.24 -20.56
CA ARG A 23 10.18 8.98 -20.19
C ARG A 23 11.06 9.30 -21.39
N ARG A 24 11.30 8.32 -22.25
CA ARG A 24 12.12 8.51 -23.49
C ARG A 24 11.49 9.50 -24.46
N ALA A 25 10.17 9.47 -24.60
CA ALA A 25 9.46 10.33 -25.54
C ALA A 25 9.32 11.78 -25.05
N THR A 26 9.24 11.99 -23.74
CA THR A 26 8.85 13.30 -23.17
C THR A 26 9.89 13.94 -22.26
N GLY A 27 10.87 13.18 -21.76
CA GLY A 27 11.79 13.61 -20.70
C GLY A 27 11.16 13.78 -19.33
N LEU A 28 9.87 13.42 -19.16
CA LEU A 28 9.15 13.53 -17.89
C LEU A 28 9.52 12.36 -16.95
N PRO A 29 9.66 12.58 -15.64
CA PRO A 29 10.03 11.54 -14.68
C PRO A 29 8.82 10.66 -14.30
N VAL A 30 8.19 10.03 -15.29
CA VAL A 30 7.03 9.13 -15.09
C VAL A 30 7.52 7.79 -14.55
N GLY A 31 6.98 7.38 -13.40
CA GLY A 31 7.25 6.08 -12.81
C GLY A 31 6.19 5.02 -13.16
N TRP A 32 6.50 3.75 -12.93
CA TRP A 32 5.54 2.66 -13.17
C TRP A 32 4.28 2.79 -12.29
N ARG A 33 4.40 3.40 -11.09
CA ARG A 33 3.27 3.70 -10.22
C ARG A 33 2.31 4.74 -10.83
N ASP A 34 2.81 5.70 -11.59
CA ASP A 34 1.95 6.65 -12.27
C ASP A 34 1.11 5.94 -13.34
N VAL A 35 1.72 4.98 -14.05
CA VAL A 35 1.01 4.13 -15.01
C VAL A 35 -0.03 3.24 -14.31
N GLU A 36 0.33 2.60 -13.20
CA GLU A 36 -0.57 1.75 -12.40
C GLU A 36 -1.79 2.54 -11.91
N ARG A 37 -1.57 3.73 -11.31
CA ARG A 37 -2.65 4.61 -10.85
C ARG A 37 -3.53 5.08 -11.99
N THR A 38 -2.93 5.38 -13.13
CA THR A 38 -3.67 5.76 -14.34
C THR A 38 -4.60 4.63 -14.79
N LEU A 39 -4.09 3.41 -14.87
CA LEU A 39 -4.89 2.24 -15.22
C LEU A 39 -5.98 1.95 -14.18
N GLY A 40 -5.66 2.10 -12.89
CA GLY A 40 -6.64 1.98 -11.81
C GLY A 40 -7.80 2.97 -11.96
N ALA A 41 -7.51 4.22 -12.28
CA ALA A 41 -8.53 5.24 -12.54
C ALA A 41 -9.40 4.89 -13.76
N LEU A 42 -8.80 4.42 -14.85
CA LEU A 42 -9.51 4.01 -16.07
C LEU A 42 -10.42 2.78 -15.88
N ARG A 43 -10.17 1.96 -14.85
CA ARG A 43 -11.09 0.88 -14.46
C ARG A 43 -12.36 1.42 -13.79
N ALA A 44 -12.28 2.59 -13.18
CA ALA A 44 -13.37 3.17 -12.39
C ALA A 44 -14.25 4.13 -13.20
N THR A 45 -13.70 4.77 -14.25
CA THR A 45 -14.41 5.77 -15.03
C THR A 45 -13.94 5.82 -16.48
N ARG A 46 -14.82 6.28 -17.36
CA ARG A 46 -14.54 6.60 -18.78
C ARG A 46 -14.40 8.11 -19.00
N ASP A 47 -14.77 8.92 -17.99
CA ASP A 47 -14.65 10.37 -18.05
C ASP A 47 -13.22 10.82 -17.82
N LEU A 48 -12.73 11.72 -18.68
CA LEU A 48 -11.36 12.22 -18.67
C LEU A 48 -11.03 12.94 -17.36
N TRP A 49 -11.89 13.88 -16.94
CA TRP A 49 -11.60 14.69 -15.76
C TRP A 49 -11.74 13.89 -14.48
N GLU A 50 -12.68 12.95 -14.44
CA GLU A 50 -12.81 12.03 -13.35
C GLU A 50 -11.59 11.09 -13.26
N ALA A 51 -11.05 10.61 -14.38
CA ALA A 51 -9.81 9.83 -14.42
C ALA A 51 -8.61 10.64 -13.92
N VAL A 52 -8.52 11.93 -14.25
CA VAL A 52 -7.50 12.85 -13.69
C VAL A 52 -7.64 12.92 -12.17
N ARG A 53 -8.85 13.15 -11.66
CA ARG A 53 -9.11 13.27 -10.23
C ARG A 53 -8.80 11.97 -9.46
N LEU A 54 -9.19 10.84 -10.01
CA LEU A 54 -9.02 9.53 -9.36
C LEU A 54 -7.57 9.03 -9.38
N SER A 55 -6.86 9.25 -10.48
CA SER A 55 -5.46 8.79 -10.60
C SER A 55 -4.51 9.52 -9.67
N ARG A 56 -4.80 10.79 -9.34
CA ARG A 56 -3.90 11.69 -8.60
C ARG A 56 -2.52 11.82 -9.26
N VAL A 57 -2.45 11.57 -10.55
CA VAL A 57 -1.26 11.73 -11.37
C VAL A 57 -1.35 13.09 -12.07
N PRO A 58 -0.29 13.90 -12.11
CA PRO A 58 -0.32 15.18 -12.81
C PRO A 58 -0.77 15.03 -14.26
N LEU A 59 -1.65 15.93 -14.74
CA LEU A 59 -2.19 15.87 -16.11
C LEU A 59 -1.09 15.77 -17.17
N ARG A 60 0.03 16.48 -16.96
CA ARG A 60 1.21 16.42 -17.86
C ARG A 60 1.84 15.03 -17.99
N PHE A 61 1.62 14.12 -17.02
CA PHE A 61 2.05 12.72 -17.08
C PHE A 61 0.96 11.84 -17.67
N LEU A 62 -0.32 12.13 -17.33
CA LEU A 62 -1.46 11.34 -17.77
C LEU A 62 -1.59 11.31 -19.29
N VAL A 63 -1.52 12.47 -19.93
CA VAL A 63 -1.71 12.55 -21.39
C VAL A 63 -0.69 11.67 -22.14
N PRO A 64 0.62 11.76 -21.91
CA PRO A 64 1.58 10.86 -22.55
C PRO A 64 1.39 9.39 -22.18
N ILE A 65 0.94 9.08 -20.96
CA ILE A 65 0.61 7.70 -20.57
C ILE A 65 -0.58 7.19 -21.39
N TRP A 66 -1.66 7.97 -21.52
CA TRP A 66 -2.83 7.59 -22.33
C TRP A 66 -2.45 7.39 -23.81
N GLU A 67 -1.66 8.28 -24.37
CA GLU A 67 -1.16 8.14 -25.75
C GLU A 67 -0.33 6.86 -25.93
N CYS A 68 0.53 6.55 -24.98
CA CYS A 68 1.33 5.32 -24.99
C CYS A 68 0.42 4.09 -24.89
N LEU A 69 -0.54 4.08 -23.97
CA LEU A 69 -1.51 2.99 -23.82
C LEU A 69 -2.38 2.81 -25.08
N ALA A 70 -2.79 3.91 -25.71
CA ALA A 70 -3.56 3.87 -26.96
C ALA A 70 -2.74 3.28 -28.12
N ARG A 71 -1.48 3.71 -28.30
CA ARG A 71 -0.59 3.12 -29.30
C ARG A 71 -0.36 1.62 -29.11
N ARG A 72 -0.41 1.15 -27.88
CA ARG A 72 -0.25 -0.28 -27.52
C ARG A 72 -1.57 -1.06 -27.63
N GLY A 73 -2.68 -0.42 -27.99
CA GLY A 73 -4.00 -1.06 -28.06
C GLY A 73 -4.59 -1.44 -26.69
N LEU A 74 -4.09 -0.81 -25.60
CA LEU A 74 -4.56 -1.04 -24.24
C LEU A 74 -5.62 -0.02 -23.80
N LEU A 75 -5.74 1.09 -24.53
CA LEU A 75 -6.71 2.16 -24.32
C LEU A 75 -7.33 2.57 -25.65
N ARG A 76 -8.64 2.75 -25.69
CA ARG A 76 -9.35 3.37 -26.79
C ARG A 76 -9.89 4.71 -26.35
N VAL A 77 -9.65 5.74 -27.16
CA VAL A 77 -10.10 7.12 -26.90
C VAL A 77 -11.03 7.52 -28.04
N GLU A 78 -12.33 7.53 -27.77
CA GLU A 78 -13.39 7.95 -28.72
C GLU A 78 -14.32 8.94 -28.01
N GLU A 79 -15.51 8.50 -27.60
CA GLU A 79 -16.46 9.28 -26.79
C GLU A 79 -16.11 9.25 -25.29
N GLY A 80 -15.00 8.56 -24.90
CA GLY A 80 -14.50 8.40 -23.57
C GLY A 80 -13.22 7.59 -23.56
N LEU A 81 -12.74 7.26 -22.34
CA LEU A 81 -11.51 6.49 -22.10
C LEU A 81 -11.90 5.02 -21.84
N ASP A 82 -11.78 4.16 -22.83
CA ASP A 82 -12.10 2.73 -22.70
C ASP A 82 -10.84 1.91 -22.50
N LEU A 83 -10.63 1.42 -21.27
CA LEU A 83 -9.55 0.49 -20.95
C LEU A 83 -9.86 -0.88 -21.54
N LEU A 84 -8.95 -1.39 -22.36
CA LEU A 84 -9.08 -2.68 -23.06
C LEU A 84 -8.28 -3.80 -22.40
N ALA A 85 -7.56 -3.48 -21.32
CA ALA A 85 -6.68 -4.41 -20.59
C ALA A 85 -7.26 -4.77 -19.23
N GLU A 86 -7.03 -6.01 -18.78
CA GLU A 86 -7.19 -6.39 -17.38
C GLU A 86 -5.91 -6.06 -16.61
N VAL A 87 -6.05 -5.24 -15.56
CA VAL A 87 -4.91 -4.83 -14.72
C VAL A 87 -5.20 -5.14 -13.26
N PRO A 88 -4.27 -5.71 -12.52
CA PRO A 88 -4.34 -5.86 -11.08
C PRO A 88 -4.02 -4.51 -10.42
N ALA A 89 -4.82 -3.49 -10.69
CA ALA A 89 -4.67 -2.18 -10.09
C ALA A 89 -5.91 -1.85 -9.27
N PRO A 90 -5.77 -1.28 -8.08
CA PRO A 90 -6.90 -0.94 -7.23
C PRO A 90 -7.81 0.06 -7.94
N ARG A 91 -9.10 -0.01 -7.68
CA ARG A 91 -10.04 1.02 -8.11
C ARG A 91 -9.97 2.17 -7.13
N PRO A 92 -9.50 3.36 -7.54
CA PRO A 92 -9.44 4.50 -6.65
C PRO A 92 -10.84 4.84 -6.12
N GLY A 93 -10.92 5.21 -4.86
CA GLY A 93 -12.16 5.68 -4.25
C GLY A 93 -13.11 4.59 -3.74
N GLU A 94 -12.82 3.28 -3.93
CA GLU A 94 -13.69 2.22 -3.39
C GLU A 94 -13.81 2.28 -1.85
N ALA A 95 -12.73 2.65 -1.15
CA ALA A 95 -12.73 2.86 0.29
C ALA A 95 -13.05 4.30 0.71
N ALA A 96 -13.28 5.22 -0.22
CA ALA A 96 -13.57 6.60 0.10
C ALA A 96 -14.93 6.78 0.79
N CYS A 97 -14.98 7.62 1.83
CA CYS A 97 -16.22 7.93 2.54
C CYS A 97 -17.13 8.80 1.67
N PRO A 98 -18.37 8.36 1.38
CA PRO A 98 -19.29 9.15 0.54
C PRO A 98 -19.82 10.40 1.25
N ALA A 99 -19.85 10.40 2.58
CA ALA A 99 -20.37 11.53 3.37
C ALA A 99 -19.41 12.73 3.41
N CYS A 100 -18.11 12.49 3.24
CA CYS A 100 -17.09 13.55 3.22
C CYS A 100 -16.49 13.75 1.82
N GLU A 101 -17.17 13.30 0.77
CA GLU A 101 -16.75 13.44 -0.63
C GLU A 101 -15.35 12.89 -0.90
N GLY A 102 -15.02 11.75 -0.29
CA GLY A 102 -13.73 11.08 -0.48
C GLY A 102 -12.56 11.65 0.33
N ARG A 103 -12.79 12.57 1.27
CA ARG A 103 -11.73 13.07 2.16
C ARG A 103 -11.36 12.09 3.27
N GLY A 104 -12.28 11.21 3.69
CA GLY A 104 -12.04 10.15 4.65
C GLY A 104 -12.05 8.77 4.01
N LEU A 105 -11.77 7.75 4.79
CA LEU A 105 -11.74 6.35 4.39
C LEU A 105 -12.68 5.53 5.26
N VAL A 106 -13.25 4.47 4.70
CA VAL A 106 -14.20 3.59 5.36
C VAL A 106 -13.65 2.18 5.33
N GLY A 107 -13.17 1.72 6.49
CA GLY A 107 -12.56 0.39 6.64
C GLY A 107 -13.52 -0.76 6.34
N GLU A 108 -14.82 -0.57 6.56
CA GLU A 108 -15.87 -1.56 6.28
C GLU A 108 -16.01 -1.88 4.78
N ARG A 109 -15.45 -1.04 3.91
CA ARG A 109 -15.43 -1.27 2.45
C ARG A 109 -14.26 -2.11 1.97
N LEU A 110 -13.37 -2.53 2.85
CA LEU A 110 -12.31 -3.46 2.51
C LEU A 110 -12.90 -4.78 2.00
N PRO A 111 -12.30 -5.37 0.94
CA PRO A 111 -12.81 -6.61 0.35
C PRO A 111 -12.64 -7.81 1.28
N GLY A 112 -13.21 -8.97 0.90
CA GLY A 112 -13.04 -10.24 1.61
C GLY A 112 -13.71 -10.30 2.99
N ARG A 113 -14.67 -9.40 3.29
CA ARG A 113 -15.22 -9.23 4.66
C ARG A 113 -14.13 -8.96 5.70
N ALA A 114 -13.02 -8.32 5.26
CA ALA A 114 -11.84 -8.11 6.09
C ALA A 114 -12.17 -7.39 7.40
N ALA A 115 -13.02 -6.37 7.36
CA ALA A 115 -13.42 -5.63 8.56
C ALA A 115 -14.08 -6.53 9.61
N GLU A 116 -15.07 -7.33 9.21
CA GLU A 116 -15.78 -8.24 10.11
C GLU A 116 -14.84 -9.28 10.73
N ARG A 117 -14.04 -9.92 9.89
CA ARG A 117 -13.06 -10.95 10.32
C ARG A 117 -12.00 -10.35 11.24
N PHE A 118 -11.49 -9.16 10.88
CA PHE A 118 -10.51 -8.45 11.69
C PHE A 118 -11.05 -8.07 13.06
N LEU A 119 -12.28 -7.51 13.13
CA LEU A 119 -12.92 -7.15 14.40
C LEU A 119 -13.16 -8.35 15.32
N ALA A 120 -13.36 -9.56 14.76
CA ALA A 120 -13.43 -10.77 15.55
C ALA A 120 -12.06 -11.12 16.17
N TRP A 121 -10.98 -11.11 15.38
CA TRP A 121 -9.63 -11.38 15.85
C TRP A 121 -9.09 -10.32 16.81
N ALA A 122 -9.39 -9.04 16.60
CA ALA A 122 -8.94 -7.95 17.44
C ALA A 122 -9.39 -8.07 18.90
N LYS A 123 -10.50 -8.80 19.17
CA LYS A 123 -10.98 -9.09 20.53
C LYS A 123 -10.05 -10.04 21.31
N GLU A 124 -9.26 -10.84 20.59
CA GLU A 124 -8.33 -11.82 21.16
C GLU A 124 -6.88 -11.32 21.15
N ARG A 125 -6.65 -10.08 20.73
CA ARG A 125 -5.32 -9.46 20.67
C ARG A 125 -4.64 -9.52 22.04
N PRO A 126 -3.33 -9.85 22.09
CA PRO A 126 -2.57 -9.76 23.34
C PRO A 126 -2.63 -8.36 23.95
N GLU A 127 -2.71 -8.26 25.25
CA GLU A 127 -2.67 -6.97 25.95
C GLU A 127 -1.34 -6.25 25.71
N ALA A 128 -1.41 -4.92 25.54
CA ALA A 128 -0.24 -4.08 25.43
C ALA A 128 0.60 -4.13 26.71
N ILE A 129 1.92 -4.17 26.55
CA ILE A 129 2.83 -4.12 27.69
C ILE A 129 3.91 -3.05 27.45
N GLN A 130 4.30 -2.42 28.54
CA GLN A 130 5.26 -1.32 28.54
C GLN A 130 6.67 -1.75 28.09
N ASP A 131 7.04 -3.02 28.31
CA ASP A 131 8.36 -3.54 27.94
C ASP A 131 8.67 -3.45 26.44
N PHE A 132 7.63 -3.41 25.59
CA PHE A 132 7.72 -3.24 24.14
C PHE A 132 7.19 -1.89 23.65
N ASP A 133 6.94 -0.94 24.57
CA ASP A 133 6.39 0.39 24.24
C ASP A 133 5.10 0.33 23.42
N GLN A 134 4.24 -0.65 23.75
CA GLN A 134 3.01 -0.90 23.02
C GLN A 134 1.88 0.06 23.44
N GLY A 135 1.17 0.56 22.44
CA GLY A 135 0.02 1.43 22.65
C GLY A 135 -0.86 1.43 21.40
N TYR A 136 -1.70 0.40 21.27
CA TYR A 136 -2.44 0.17 20.04
C TYR A 136 -3.61 1.13 19.81
N VAL A 137 -3.83 1.43 18.55
CA VAL A 137 -4.99 2.20 18.07
C VAL A 137 -6.28 1.37 18.10
N THR A 138 -7.41 2.03 17.87
CA THR A 138 -8.69 1.31 17.74
C THR A 138 -8.70 0.41 16.51
N PRO A 139 -9.44 -0.70 16.53
CA PRO A 139 -9.56 -1.57 15.35
C PRO A 139 -10.03 -0.86 14.09
N GLU A 140 -10.90 0.15 14.23
CA GLU A 140 -11.37 0.97 13.12
C GLU A 140 -10.23 1.82 12.51
N SER A 141 -9.31 2.31 13.35
CA SER A 141 -8.13 3.04 12.88
C SER A 141 -7.18 2.14 12.10
N THR A 142 -6.96 0.90 12.57
CA THR A 142 -6.18 -0.10 11.81
C THR A 142 -6.82 -0.37 10.44
N LEU A 143 -8.13 -0.60 10.39
CA LEU A 143 -8.85 -0.81 9.14
C LEU A 143 -8.76 0.42 8.21
N ALA A 144 -8.82 1.64 8.75
CA ALA A 144 -8.66 2.85 7.98
C ALA A 144 -7.24 3.01 7.39
N ARG A 145 -6.18 2.62 8.12
CA ARG A 145 -4.80 2.57 7.62
C ARG A 145 -4.67 1.61 6.43
N VAL A 146 -5.27 0.44 6.52
CA VAL A 146 -5.28 -0.55 5.43
C VAL A 146 -6.08 -0.03 4.23
N ALA A 147 -7.24 0.60 4.46
CA ALA A 147 -8.04 1.22 3.42
C ALA A 147 -7.29 2.38 2.72
N LEU A 148 -6.49 3.16 3.48
CA LEU A 148 -5.62 4.17 2.91
C LEU A 148 -4.62 3.56 1.93
N ALA A 149 -3.91 2.52 2.34
CA ALA A 149 -2.92 1.87 1.51
C ALA A 149 -3.55 1.24 0.26
N TRP A 150 -4.72 0.60 0.39
CA TRP A 150 -5.46 0.08 -0.76
C TRP A 150 -5.84 1.19 -1.73
N ASN A 151 -6.40 2.29 -1.23
CA ASN A 151 -6.81 3.43 -2.06
C ASN A 151 -5.62 4.09 -2.80
N TRP A 152 -4.39 3.91 -2.30
CA TRP A 152 -3.16 4.39 -2.93
C TRP A 152 -2.40 3.32 -3.73
N GLY A 153 -2.97 2.13 -3.92
CA GLY A 153 -2.36 1.05 -4.68
C GLY A 153 -1.24 0.30 -3.94
N GLY A 154 -1.23 0.39 -2.62
CA GLY A 154 -0.20 -0.24 -1.78
C GLY A 154 -0.43 -1.71 -1.44
N LEU A 155 -1.58 -2.31 -1.81
CA LEU A 155 -1.92 -3.67 -1.37
C LEU A 155 -2.08 -4.68 -2.49
N GLU A 156 -2.85 -4.36 -3.54
CA GLU A 156 -3.27 -5.34 -4.55
C GLU A 156 -2.05 -5.91 -5.32
N GLY A 157 -1.81 -7.21 -5.15
CA GLY A 157 -0.68 -7.92 -5.77
C GLY A 157 0.70 -7.55 -5.19
N LYS A 158 0.77 -6.91 -4.03
CA LYS A 158 2.02 -6.42 -3.43
C LYS A 158 2.59 -7.38 -2.39
N GLU A 159 3.92 -7.39 -2.29
CA GLU A 159 4.66 -7.88 -1.13
C GLU A 159 4.65 -6.78 -0.07
N VAL A 160 4.07 -7.05 1.10
CA VAL A 160 3.86 -6.08 2.17
C VAL A 160 4.68 -6.45 3.39
N LEU A 161 5.38 -5.48 3.97
CA LEU A 161 6.11 -5.62 5.24
C LEU A 161 5.43 -4.79 6.32
N VAL A 162 5.33 -5.32 7.52
CA VAL A 162 4.88 -4.57 8.71
C VAL A 162 5.97 -4.65 9.78
N LEU A 163 6.36 -3.51 10.32
CA LEU A 163 7.43 -3.35 11.28
C LEU A 163 6.86 -2.86 12.62
N GLY A 164 6.81 -3.76 13.62
CA GLY A 164 6.00 -3.59 14.82
C GLY A 164 4.51 -3.69 14.47
N ASP A 165 3.78 -4.63 15.03
CA ASP A 165 2.39 -4.90 14.61
C ASP A 165 1.46 -5.22 15.79
N ASP A 166 1.62 -4.54 16.91
CA ASP A 166 0.67 -4.61 18.01
C ASP A 166 -0.72 -4.09 17.61
N ASP A 167 -0.81 -3.25 16.58
CA ASP A 167 -2.03 -2.80 15.93
C ASP A 167 -2.70 -3.84 15.02
N LEU A 168 -2.02 -4.97 14.75
CA LEU A 168 -2.49 -6.05 13.85
C LEU A 168 -2.75 -5.58 12.40
N THR A 169 -2.02 -4.58 11.92
CA THR A 169 -2.14 -4.03 10.57
C THR A 169 -1.84 -5.09 9.51
N GLY A 170 -0.86 -5.95 9.76
CA GLY A 170 -0.51 -7.08 8.89
C GLY A 170 -1.65 -8.06 8.74
N LEU A 171 -2.33 -8.41 9.85
CA LEU A 171 -3.50 -9.26 9.81
C LEU A 171 -4.65 -8.61 9.04
N ALA A 172 -4.96 -7.34 9.31
CA ALA A 172 -6.00 -6.61 8.61
C ALA A 172 -5.73 -6.54 7.09
N ALA A 173 -4.49 -6.29 6.69
CA ALA A 173 -4.09 -6.28 5.28
C ALA A 173 -4.25 -7.66 4.63
N ALA A 174 -3.76 -8.72 5.28
CA ALA A 174 -3.85 -10.09 4.75
C ALA A 174 -5.30 -10.58 4.60
N LEU A 175 -6.20 -10.23 5.55
CA LEU A 175 -7.62 -10.57 5.50
C LEU A 175 -8.36 -9.99 4.30
N THR A 176 -7.85 -8.94 3.67
CA THR A 176 -8.42 -8.38 2.44
C THR A 176 -8.27 -9.32 1.24
N GLY A 177 -7.30 -10.24 1.26
CA GLY A 177 -6.93 -11.06 0.11
C GLY A 177 -6.25 -10.29 -1.02
N LEU A 178 -5.90 -9.02 -0.81
CA LEU A 178 -5.27 -8.15 -1.83
C LEU A 178 -3.76 -8.36 -1.95
N PRO A 179 -2.98 -8.42 -0.84
CA PRO A 179 -1.55 -8.65 -0.92
C PRO A 179 -1.23 -10.05 -1.45
N LYS A 180 -0.15 -10.15 -2.22
CA LYS A 180 0.43 -11.43 -2.61
C LYS A 180 1.06 -12.13 -1.40
N ARG A 181 1.69 -11.36 -0.52
CA ARG A 181 2.35 -11.82 0.70
C ARG A 181 2.39 -10.69 1.73
N VAL A 182 2.24 -11.03 3.00
CA VAL A 182 2.46 -10.11 4.13
C VAL A 182 3.51 -10.72 5.05
N VAL A 183 4.53 -9.96 5.40
CA VAL A 183 5.53 -10.32 6.40
C VAL A 183 5.45 -9.34 7.55
N VAL A 184 5.41 -9.85 8.77
CA VAL A 184 5.41 -9.05 9.99
C VAL A 184 6.69 -9.33 10.79
N LEU A 185 7.37 -8.26 11.19
CA LEU A 185 8.51 -8.30 12.10
C LEU A 185 8.12 -7.59 13.39
N ASP A 186 8.11 -8.32 14.49
CA ASP A 186 7.77 -7.76 15.80
C ASP A 186 8.73 -8.30 16.87
N ALA A 187 9.10 -7.46 17.83
CA ALA A 187 9.96 -7.89 18.94
C ALA A 187 9.19 -8.72 19.98
N ASP A 188 7.86 -8.60 20.04
CA ASP A 188 7.01 -9.33 20.98
C ASP A 188 6.61 -10.72 20.46
N PRO A 189 7.13 -11.80 21.04
CA PRO A 189 6.78 -13.16 20.60
C PRO A 189 5.32 -13.52 20.83
N ARG A 190 4.56 -12.77 21.64
CA ARG A 190 3.12 -13.01 21.85
C ARG A 190 2.33 -12.54 20.62
N ILE A 191 2.69 -11.38 20.06
CA ILE A 191 2.12 -10.85 18.83
C ILE A 191 2.42 -11.79 17.66
N VAL A 192 3.66 -12.21 17.52
CA VAL A 192 4.08 -13.16 16.46
C VAL A 192 3.25 -14.45 16.53
N ARG A 193 3.18 -15.10 17.68
CA ARG A 193 2.38 -16.34 17.84
C ARG A 193 0.89 -16.11 17.59
N PHE A 194 0.38 -14.95 17.96
CA PHE A 194 -1.03 -14.59 17.68
C PHE A 194 -1.28 -14.50 16.17
N LEU A 195 -0.41 -13.79 15.45
CA LEU A 195 -0.51 -13.62 13.99
C LEU A 195 -0.35 -14.94 13.25
N GLU A 196 0.59 -15.80 13.64
CA GLU A 196 0.74 -17.15 13.07
C GLU A 196 -0.51 -18.00 13.26
N ARG A 197 -1.12 -17.95 14.46
CA ARG A 197 -2.38 -18.64 14.76
C ARG A 197 -3.51 -18.14 13.86
N ALA A 198 -3.66 -16.83 13.74
CA ALA A 198 -4.69 -16.21 12.90
C ALA A 198 -4.47 -16.52 11.42
N ALA A 199 -3.24 -16.40 10.93
CA ALA A 199 -2.87 -16.72 9.55
C ALA A 199 -3.21 -18.17 9.20
N LYS A 200 -2.87 -19.13 10.08
CA LYS A 200 -3.19 -20.55 9.91
C LYS A 200 -4.70 -20.81 9.90
N ALA A 201 -5.44 -20.19 10.83
CA ALA A 201 -6.89 -20.38 10.94
C ALA A 201 -7.66 -19.86 9.73
N GLU A 202 -7.19 -18.74 9.16
CA GLU A 202 -7.83 -18.04 8.05
C GLU A 202 -7.24 -18.41 6.67
N GLY A 203 -6.16 -19.20 6.63
CA GLY A 203 -5.46 -19.60 5.39
C GLY A 203 -4.85 -18.40 4.66
N LEU A 204 -4.20 -17.48 5.40
CA LEU A 204 -3.68 -16.22 4.86
C LEU A 204 -2.23 -16.33 4.40
N PRO A 205 -1.81 -15.56 3.38
CA PRO A 205 -0.42 -15.42 2.96
C PRO A 205 0.34 -14.47 3.91
N LEU A 206 0.30 -14.74 5.22
CA LEU A 206 0.94 -13.96 6.27
C LEU A 206 1.95 -14.81 7.01
N GLU A 207 3.16 -14.27 7.14
CA GLU A 207 4.27 -14.79 7.91
C GLU A 207 4.63 -13.78 9.01
N ALA A 208 4.84 -14.24 10.23
CA ALA A 208 5.27 -13.37 11.32
C ALA A 208 6.56 -13.90 11.94
N HIS A 209 7.49 -13.01 12.27
CA HIS A 209 8.80 -13.37 12.79
C HIS A 209 9.18 -12.49 13.98
N VAL A 210 9.74 -13.09 15.02
CA VAL A 210 10.34 -12.34 16.13
C VAL A 210 11.62 -11.68 15.63
N HIS A 211 11.65 -10.36 15.61
CA HIS A 211 12.83 -9.60 15.18
C HIS A 211 12.91 -8.26 15.90
N ASP A 212 14.09 -7.96 16.46
CA ASP A 212 14.40 -6.67 17.04
C ASP A 212 14.91 -5.72 15.94
N LEU A 213 14.19 -4.64 15.68
CA LEU A 213 14.55 -3.68 14.62
C LEU A 213 15.84 -2.88 14.90
N ARG A 214 16.41 -2.99 16.10
CA ARG A 214 17.79 -2.52 16.38
C ARG A 214 18.81 -3.34 15.61
N GLU A 215 18.53 -4.61 15.39
CA GLU A 215 19.37 -5.49 14.57
C GLU A 215 19.14 -5.24 13.07
N PRO A 216 20.13 -5.49 12.20
CA PRO A 216 19.97 -5.40 10.75
C PRO A 216 18.87 -6.33 10.24
N LEU A 217 18.18 -5.92 9.18
CA LEU A 217 17.28 -6.83 8.48
C LEU A 217 18.06 -8.02 7.90
N PRO A 218 17.51 -9.24 7.98
CA PRO A 218 17.99 -10.36 7.19
C PRO A 218 18.07 -10.00 5.70
N GLU A 219 19.10 -10.49 5.02
CA GLU A 219 19.35 -10.18 3.60
C GLU A 219 18.15 -10.50 2.70
N ALA A 220 17.41 -11.56 3.01
CA ALA A 220 16.21 -11.96 2.27
C ALA A 220 15.06 -10.93 2.31
N TRP A 221 15.11 -9.95 3.20
CA TRP A 221 14.08 -8.90 3.34
C TRP A 221 14.57 -7.51 2.88
N VAL A 222 15.80 -7.41 2.45
CA VAL A 222 16.36 -6.19 1.87
C VAL A 222 15.91 -6.11 0.40
N HIS A 223 15.35 -4.96 -0.01
CA HIS A 223 14.83 -4.73 -1.37
C HIS A 223 13.84 -5.79 -1.88
N ALA A 224 12.98 -6.31 -0.96
CA ALA A 224 12.06 -7.41 -1.24
C ALA A 224 10.58 -7.04 -1.21
N PHE A 225 10.24 -5.81 -0.86
CA PHE A 225 8.86 -5.39 -0.64
C PHE A 225 8.46 -4.18 -1.47
N HIS A 226 7.17 -4.09 -1.77
CA HIS A 226 6.56 -2.96 -2.47
C HIS A 226 5.97 -1.93 -1.52
N THR A 227 5.60 -2.38 -0.31
CA THR A 227 4.92 -1.55 0.67
C THR A 227 5.38 -1.93 2.07
N PHE A 228 5.60 -0.92 2.92
CA PHE A 228 5.70 -1.19 4.35
C PHE A 228 4.74 -0.35 5.17
N PHE A 229 4.38 -0.89 6.35
CA PHE A 229 3.66 -0.18 7.41
C PHE A 229 4.51 -0.17 8.67
N THR A 230 4.42 0.91 9.43
CA THR A 230 4.96 0.99 10.78
C THR A 230 4.27 2.07 11.59
N ASP A 231 4.10 1.83 12.87
CA ASP A 231 3.79 2.82 13.90
C ASP A 231 5.02 2.89 14.82
N PRO A 232 5.99 3.77 14.53
CA PRO A 232 7.30 3.73 15.16
C PRO A 232 7.29 4.36 16.55
N VAL A 233 8.20 3.93 17.41
CA VAL A 233 8.57 4.69 18.62
C VAL A 233 9.07 6.09 18.20
N GLU A 234 8.48 7.15 18.77
CA GLU A 234 8.64 8.56 18.28
C GLU A 234 10.01 9.18 18.63
N GLY A 235 10.88 8.47 19.33
CA GLY A 235 12.25 8.90 19.56
C GLY A 235 13.07 8.92 18.27
N PRO A 236 14.09 9.80 18.13
CA PRO A 236 14.90 9.87 16.91
C PRO A 236 15.52 8.53 16.50
N LEU A 237 15.98 7.73 17.46
CA LEU A 237 16.53 6.38 17.21
C LEU A 237 15.44 5.38 16.82
N GLY A 238 14.25 5.48 17.43
CA GLY A 238 13.08 4.66 17.05
C GLY A 238 12.67 4.94 15.60
N LEU A 239 12.49 6.21 15.25
CA LEU A 239 12.17 6.60 13.87
C LEU A 239 13.21 6.11 12.87
N GLN A 240 14.51 6.23 13.20
CA GLN A 240 15.58 5.71 12.34
C GLN A 240 15.55 4.18 12.20
N ALA A 241 15.28 3.45 13.28
CA ALA A 241 15.20 2.00 13.25
C ALA A 241 13.99 1.55 12.40
N PHE A 242 12.79 1.97 12.75
CA PHE A 242 11.58 1.51 12.10
C PHE A 242 11.48 1.98 10.65
N VAL A 243 11.56 3.28 10.40
CA VAL A 243 11.43 3.83 9.03
C VAL A 243 12.66 3.50 8.19
N GLY A 244 13.87 3.54 8.78
CA GLY A 244 15.09 3.17 8.06
C GLY A 244 15.10 1.71 7.60
N ARG A 245 14.60 0.77 8.42
CA ARG A 245 14.43 -0.63 8.01
C ARG A 245 13.33 -0.76 6.94
N GLY A 246 12.22 -0.03 7.10
CA GLY A 246 11.16 0.00 6.09
C GLY A 246 11.67 0.46 4.72
N LEU A 247 12.42 1.57 4.67
CA LEU A 247 13.01 2.07 3.42
C LEU A 247 14.01 1.10 2.80
N LEU A 248 14.87 0.48 3.63
CA LEU A 248 15.83 -0.53 3.16
C LEU A 248 15.14 -1.78 2.59
N ALA A 249 13.96 -2.11 3.09
CA ALA A 249 13.20 -3.26 2.63
C ALA A 249 12.50 -3.04 1.27
N LEU A 250 12.33 -1.79 0.84
CA LEU A 250 11.64 -1.48 -0.42
C LEU A 250 12.49 -1.81 -1.63
N GLU A 251 11.86 -2.36 -2.68
CA GLU A 251 12.54 -2.71 -3.95
C GLU A 251 13.11 -1.49 -4.70
N GLY A 252 12.63 -0.29 -4.46
CA GLY A 252 13.05 0.93 -5.14
C GLY A 252 11.91 1.87 -5.51
N GLU A 253 12.06 2.59 -6.63
CA GLU A 253 11.07 3.56 -7.09
C GLU A 253 9.66 3.01 -7.22
N GLY A 254 8.69 3.82 -6.82
CA GLY A 254 7.27 3.48 -6.88
C GLY A 254 6.78 2.61 -5.73
N CYS A 255 7.63 2.26 -4.79
CA CYS A 255 7.24 1.63 -3.54
C CYS A 255 6.66 2.65 -2.55
N ALA A 256 5.99 2.20 -1.49
CA ALA A 256 5.32 3.09 -0.55
C ALA A 256 5.56 2.69 0.90
N GLY A 257 5.80 3.67 1.77
CA GLY A 257 5.80 3.50 3.22
C GLY A 257 4.62 4.23 3.86
N TYR A 258 3.94 3.57 4.77
CA TYR A 258 2.88 4.14 5.59
C TYR A 258 3.34 4.19 7.03
N VAL A 259 3.56 5.41 7.53
CA VAL A 259 4.13 5.65 8.87
C VAL A 259 3.06 6.30 9.73
N GLY A 260 2.65 5.64 10.81
CA GLY A 260 1.80 6.21 11.84
C GLY A 260 2.63 7.17 12.69
N LEU A 261 2.27 8.44 12.71
CA LEU A 261 2.94 9.43 13.55
C LEU A 261 1.99 10.60 13.78
N THR A 262 1.73 10.93 15.03
CA THR A 262 0.84 12.03 15.39
C THR A 262 1.59 13.24 15.92
N HIS A 263 1.00 14.43 15.79
CA HIS A 263 1.55 15.65 16.39
C HIS A 263 1.44 15.67 17.93
N VAL A 264 0.67 14.76 18.50
CA VAL A 264 0.53 14.61 19.95
C VAL A 264 1.78 13.91 20.52
N GLU A 265 2.31 12.93 19.82
CA GLU A 265 3.45 12.12 20.23
C GLU A 265 4.77 12.67 19.67
N ALA A 266 4.75 13.15 18.44
CA ALA A 266 5.91 13.77 17.80
C ALA A 266 5.71 15.26 17.61
N SER A 267 6.50 16.10 18.30
CA SER A 267 6.47 17.54 18.13
C SER A 267 6.75 17.96 16.69
N LEU A 268 6.29 19.15 16.29
CA LEU A 268 6.58 19.70 14.96
C LEU A 268 8.09 19.82 14.68
N ALA A 269 8.92 20.01 15.70
CA ALA A 269 10.37 20.02 15.58
C ALA A 269 10.89 18.62 15.19
N LYS A 270 10.45 17.55 15.87
CA LYS A 270 10.79 16.16 15.50
C LYS A 270 10.37 15.85 14.06
N TRP A 271 9.18 16.31 13.62
CA TRP A 271 8.73 16.18 12.26
C TRP A 271 9.66 16.87 11.25
N ALA A 272 10.05 18.13 11.55
CA ALA A 272 10.94 18.91 10.69
C ALA A 272 12.32 18.27 10.56
N ASP A 273 12.83 17.68 11.62
CA ASP A 273 14.12 16.99 11.62
C ASP A 273 14.08 15.65 10.89
N PHE A 274 12.97 14.91 11.02
CA PHE A 274 12.81 13.57 10.45
C PHE A 274 12.55 13.60 8.93
N GLN A 275 11.70 14.50 8.43
CA GLN A 275 11.29 14.50 7.02
C GLN A 275 12.46 14.60 6.03
N PRO A 276 13.48 15.48 6.21
CA PRO A 276 14.61 15.55 5.29
C PRO A 276 15.44 14.28 5.26
N ASP A 277 15.56 13.57 6.38
CA ASP A 277 16.29 12.30 6.45
C ASP A 277 15.55 11.18 5.73
N ALA A 278 14.24 11.07 5.93
CA ALA A 278 13.41 10.11 5.22
C ALA A 278 13.46 10.35 3.70
N LEU A 279 13.33 11.61 3.26
CA LEU A 279 13.37 11.97 1.84
C LEU A 279 14.72 11.73 1.18
N ARG A 280 15.83 11.81 1.92
CA ARG A 280 17.16 11.50 1.37
C ARG A 280 17.41 10.00 1.19
N ARG A 281 16.68 9.16 1.89
CA ARG A 281 16.81 7.69 1.87
C ARG A 281 15.79 6.99 0.97
N ALA A 282 14.69 7.70 0.63
CA ALA A 282 13.67 7.23 -0.29
C ALA A 282 14.09 7.44 -1.74
#